data_0c529c9e33d6ed30ef5160da6de88ebc
#
_entry.id   0c529c9e33d6ed30ef5160da6de88ebc
#
_cell.length_a   1.000
_cell.length_b   1.000
_cell.length_c   1.000
_cell.angle_alpha   90.00
_cell.angle_beta   90.00
_cell.angle_gamma   90.00
#
_symmetry.space_group_name_H-M   'P 1'
#
loop_
_entity.id
_entity.type
_entity.pdbx_description
1 polymer ?
#
loop_
_entity_poly.entity_id
_entity_poly.type
_entity_poly.pdbx_seq_one_letter_code
_entity_poly.pdbx_strand_id
1 'polypeptide(L)'
;MMQSFIRGTSSRAVMEHEMQDLMDQDPPSFGVRKLCQKGWSIAEIDGSILNHDTHGFDSFISALAHHDQELMDELRKTLIGRGIQVPTMNGNQKFINLDNSASTRTFTPIWNTFRQTLPQSEPVKQEIIQEVKTICSDFLNAPLADYEVIFTSNTTEAINLAAENLSLESDNTIEPVVLNTLLEHSSNDLPWRMIPGCSVVRLSIDGEGFVDSNEMEGILKAYNQEGQFGKKRIRIVAVSGASNVLGVCNNLKEISRIAHCHGARLLVDGAQLVAHRKVALDDCGIDYFAFSAHKVYAPFGSGALVVKKDQLHFTPEEMEQIQISGEENAAGIAALGKALLLLKRIGMDRIEAEEQVLTRKVLTEMAQIPGLDIYGIKDPDSNRFSDKIGVIPFEIKNKIATQVGKELALIGGIGVRSGCHCAHITVKHILHVGPGLEKFQKLIVTLFPKLSLPGVVRISLGIENSEADIDRLILALGSITDKQNKSSKKEAKRLMNKFVDAMAEQIYQTV
;
A
#
# COMPACT_ATOMS: atom_id res chain seq x y z
N MET A 1 1.37 1.87 28.54
CA MET A 1 2.59 1.87 29.38
C MET A 1 3.02 3.29 29.78
N MET A 2 3.19 4.24 28.87
CA MET A 2 3.53 5.64 29.23
C MET A 2 2.53 6.33 30.19
N GLN A 3 1.23 6.05 30.07
CA GLN A 3 0.20 6.61 30.97
C GLN A 3 0.18 6.00 32.37
N SER A 4 0.73 4.81 32.60
CA SER A 4 0.85 4.20 33.92
C SER A 4 2.08 4.72 34.70
N PHE A 5 3.11 5.21 34.01
CA PHE A 5 4.30 5.81 34.63
C PHE A 5 4.01 7.17 35.31
N ILE A 6 3.01 7.89 34.84
CA ILE A 6 2.66 9.24 35.36
C ILE A 6 1.96 9.21 36.74
N ARG A 7 1.66 8.04 37.31
CA ARG A 7 0.86 7.93 38.55
C ARG A 7 1.56 7.27 39.76
N GLY A 8 2.84 7.01 39.71
CA GLY A 8 3.53 6.31 40.80
C GLY A 8 4.62 7.15 41.46
N THR A 9 4.50 7.41 42.76
CA THR A 9 5.56 7.92 43.63
C THR A 9 6.58 6.79 43.94
N SER A 10 7.48 6.49 43.04
CA SER A 10 8.62 5.62 43.32
C SER A 10 9.90 6.45 43.49
N SER A 11 10.82 5.97 44.30
CA SER A 11 12.09 6.65 44.50
C SER A 11 12.91 6.64 43.21
N ARG A 12 13.70 7.68 42.95
CA ARG A 12 14.56 7.84 41.78
C ARG A 12 15.34 6.58 41.42
N ALA A 13 15.86 5.86 42.42
CA ALA A 13 16.62 4.62 42.24
C ALA A 13 15.77 3.45 41.67
N VAL A 14 14.47 3.37 42.01
CA VAL A 14 13.55 2.36 41.47
C VAL A 14 13.20 2.68 40.03
N MET A 15 12.97 3.96 39.72
CA MET A 15 12.69 4.39 38.33
C MET A 15 13.90 4.22 37.41
N GLU A 16 15.11 4.52 37.91
CA GLU A 16 16.37 4.29 37.18
C GLU A 16 16.60 2.80 36.92
N HIS A 17 16.23 1.93 37.85
CA HIS A 17 16.32 0.47 37.67
C HIS A 17 15.25 -0.06 36.72
N GLU A 18 13.99 0.36 36.86
CA GLU A 18 12.89 -0.01 35.96
C GLU A 18 13.12 0.51 34.52
N MET A 19 13.68 1.72 34.37
CA MET A 19 14.08 2.22 33.07
C MET A 19 15.28 1.47 32.47
N GLN A 20 16.23 1.04 33.29
CA GLN A 20 17.34 0.22 32.84
C GLN A 20 16.84 -1.16 32.37
N ASP A 21 15.91 -1.79 33.12
CA ASP A 21 15.28 -3.05 32.74
C ASP A 21 14.45 -2.92 31.45
N LEU A 22 13.74 -1.78 31.26
CA LEU A 22 13.04 -1.47 30.02
C LEU A 22 14.00 -1.25 28.84
N MET A 23 15.17 -0.65 29.11
CA MET A 23 16.22 -0.47 28.10
C MET A 23 16.86 -1.80 27.68
N ASP A 24 16.91 -2.78 28.58
CA ASP A 24 17.52 -4.09 28.33
C ASP A 24 16.52 -5.12 27.74
N GLN A 25 15.22 -4.93 27.99
CA GLN A 25 14.16 -5.87 27.54
C GLN A 25 13.40 -5.42 26.29
N ASP A 26 13.42 -4.13 25.94
CA ASP A 26 12.59 -3.60 24.85
C ASP A 26 13.34 -2.55 24.01
N PRO A 27 13.50 -2.79 22.68
CA PRO A 27 14.18 -1.88 21.76
C PRO A 27 13.57 -0.47 21.59
N PRO A 28 12.36 -0.11 22.05
CA PRO A 28 11.80 1.23 21.81
C PRO A 28 12.47 2.36 22.59
N SER A 29 13.31 2.06 23.57
CA SER A 29 14.09 3.08 24.26
C SER A 29 15.37 3.54 23.51
N PHE A 30 15.47 3.21 22.20
CA PHE A 30 16.61 3.66 21.40
C PHE A 30 16.74 5.18 21.37
N GLY A 31 15.63 5.92 21.35
CA GLY A 31 15.60 7.37 21.48
C GLY A 31 16.17 7.84 22.84
N VAL A 32 15.76 7.21 23.93
CA VAL A 32 16.25 7.49 25.27
C VAL A 32 17.73 7.16 25.39
N ARG A 33 18.19 6.00 24.87
CA ARG A 33 19.64 5.64 24.84
C ARG A 33 20.46 6.68 24.08
N LYS A 34 19.97 7.17 22.93
CA LYS A 34 20.67 8.15 22.12
C LYS A 34 20.71 9.53 22.78
N LEU A 35 19.67 9.91 23.51
CA LEU A 35 19.64 11.12 24.32
C LEU A 35 20.66 11.02 25.48
N CYS A 36 20.72 9.88 26.16
CA CYS A 36 21.76 9.62 27.18
C CYS A 36 23.16 9.65 26.56
N GLN A 37 23.38 9.10 25.38
CA GLN A 37 24.66 9.17 24.65
C GLN A 37 25.02 10.61 24.21
N LYS A 38 24.04 11.51 24.04
CA LYS A 38 24.23 12.94 23.77
C LYS A 38 24.41 13.77 25.07
N GLY A 39 24.49 13.14 26.23
CA GLY A 39 24.75 13.77 27.51
C GLY A 39 23.52 14.16 28.33
N TRP A 40 22.33 13.75 27.92
CA TRP A 40 21.13 13.90 28.73
C TRP A 40 21.06 12.80 29.78
N SER A 41 20.88 13.17 31.02
CA SER A 41 20.59 12.20 32.07
C SER A 41 19.13 11.76 32.02
N ILE A 42 18.87 10.54 32.49
CA ILE A 42 17.49 10.01 32.64
C ILE A 42 16.64 10.97 33.48
N ALA A 43 17.22 11.58 34.51
CA ALA A 43 16.57 12.56 35.37
C ALA A 43 16.20 13.89 34.69
N GLU A 44 16.96 14.34 33.69
CA GLU A 44 16.64 15.52 32.88
C GLU A 44 15.53 15.25 31.89
N ILE A 45 15.53 14.04 31.31
CA ILE A 45 14.41 13.56 30.41
C ILE A 45 13.15 13.46 31.24
N ASP A 46 13.18 12.86 32.40
CA ASP A 46 12.05 12.69 33.31
C ASP A 46 11.56 14.03 33.89
N GLY A 47 12.45 14.91 34.30
CA GLY A 47 12.15 16.24 34.81
C GLY A 47 11.49 17.16 33.81
N SER A 48 11.83 17.07 32.53
CA SER A 48 11.16 17.85 31.46
C SER A 48 9.77 17.36 31.15
N ILE A 49 9.49 16.06 31.32
CA ILE A 49 8.15 15.48 31.15
C ILE A 49 7.23 15.81 32.33
N LEU A 50 7.76 15.77 33.55
CA LEU A 50 6.98 15.98 34.79
C LEU A 50 6.68 17.45 35.12
N ASN A 51 7.53 18.39 34.70
CA ASN A 51 7.41 19.80 35.07
C ASN A 51 6.63 20.66 34.06
N HIS A 52 5.97 20.07 33.05
CA HIS A 52 5.31 20.82 31.97
C HIS A 52 6.20 21.93 31.35
N ASP A 53 7.52 21.71 31.35
CA ASP A 53 8.44 22.60 30.64
C ASP A 53 8.27 22.40 29.15
N THR A 54 7.50 23.28 28.52
CA THR A 54 7.20 23.23 27.07
C THR A 54 8.49 23.26 26.25
N HIS A 55 9.52 23.98 26.68
CA HIS A 55 10.82 24.01 25.98
C HIS A 55 11.59 22.69 26.04
N GLY A 56 11.57 22.01 27.19
CA GLY A 56 12.18 20.68 27.33
C GLY A 56 11.43 19.62 26.54
N PHE A 57 10.11 19.65 26.58
CA PHE A 57 9.26 18.73 25.84
C PHE A 57 9.40 18.92 24.32
N ASP A 58 9.38 20.17 23.83
CA ASP A 58 9.60 20.49 22.41
C ASP A 58 10.98 20.04 21.93
N SER A 59 12.01 20.19 22.77
CA SER A 59 13.36 19.70 22.48
C SER A 59 13.42 18.16 22.44
N PHE A 60 12.69 17.46 23.31
CA PHE A 60 12.57 16.01 23.32
C PHE A 60 11.85 15.50 22.08
N ILE A 61 10.70 16.07 21.74
CA ILE A 61 9.95 15.72 20.51
C ILE A 61 10.78 16.00 19.25
N SER A 62 11.50 17.13 19.21
CA SER A 62 12.43 17.44 18.12
C SER A 62 13.57 16.42 18.00
N ALA A 63 14.12 15.95 19.12
CA ALA A 63 15.17 14.94 19.14
C ALA A 63 14.65 13.57 18.67
N LEU A 64 13.44 13.16 19.06
CA LEU A 64 12.78 11.96 18.56
C LEU A 64 12.52 12.05 17.04
N ALA A 65 11.97 13.17 16.57
CA ALA A 65 11.72 13.39 15.15
C ALA A 65 13.02 13.34 14.32
N HIS A 66 14.12 13.89 14.82
CA HIS A 66 15.44 13.77 14.19
C HIS A 66 15.93 12.33 14.14
N HIS A 67 15.68 11.57 15.18
CA HIS A 67 16.09 10.17 15.23
C HIS A 67 15.33 9.31 14.21
N ASP A 68 14.03 9.52 14.09
CA ASP A 68 13.18 8.78 13.12
C ASP A 68 13.60 9.11 11.68
N GLN A 69 13.98 10.37 11.41
CA GLN A 69 14.54 10.77 10.12
C GLN A 69 15.87 10.07 9.82
N GLU A 70 16.80 10.03 10.79
CA GLU A 70 18.07 9.31 10.64
C GLU A 70 17.83 7.83 10.36
N LEU A 71 16.85 7.19 11.02
CA LEU A 71 16.50 5.79 10.82
C LEU A 71 15.96 5.52 9.40
N MET A 72 15.11 6.40 8.90
CA MET A 72 14.58 6.30 7.53
C MET A 72 15.69 6.49 6.50
N ASP A 73 16.60 7.45 6.71
CA ASP A 73 17.74 7.68 5.81
C ASP A 73 18.74 6.53 5.84
N GLU A 74 18.98 5.92 7.01
CA GLU A 74 19.78 4.69 7.13
C GLU A 74 19.13 3.53 6.37
N LEU A 75 17.81 3.33 6.50
CA LEU A 75 17.10 2.32 5.74
C LEU A 75 17.22 2.56 4.23
N ARG A 76 17.04 3.81 3.78
CA ARG A 76 17.20 4.21 2.38
C ARG A 76 18.60 3.87 1.82
N LYS A 77 19.65 3.94 2.63
CA LYS A 77 21.02 3.54 2.23
C LYS A 77 21.12 2.05 1.90
N THR A 78 20.28 1.22 2.50
CA THR A 78 20.27 -0.23 2.33
C THR A 78 19.40 -0.72 1.18
N LEU A 79 18.79 0.20 0.41
CA LEU A 79 17.90 -0.15 -0.70
C LEU A 79 18.68 -0.91 -1.78
N ILE A 80 18.25 -2.12 -2.11
CA ILE A 80 18.84 -2.94 -3.17
C ILE A 80 18.56 -2.29 -4.53
N GLY A 81 19.64 -2.11 -5.32
CA GLY A 81 19.57 -1.40 -6.58
C GLY A 81 19.62 0.13 -6.46
N ARG A 82 19.92 0.69 -5.26
CA ARG A 82 20.20 2.12 -5.09
C ARG A 82 21.41 2.51 -5.94
N GLY A 83 21.23 3.50 -6.81
CA GLY A 83 22.35 4.00 -7.64
C GLY A 83 22.53 3.29 -8.97
N ILE A 84 21.65 2.37 -9.36
CA ILE A 84 21.62 1.84 -10.74
C ILE A 84 21.60 3.02 -11.72
N GLN A 85 22.55 3.02 -12.65
CA GLN A 85 22.62 4.02 -13.72
C GLN A 85 21.95 3.47 -14.96
N VAL A 86 21.11 4.30 -15.58
CA VAL A 86 20.42 3.96 -16.83
C VAL A 86 20.78 4.98 -17.92
N PRO A 87 20.91 4.56 -19.19
CA PRO A 87 21.19 5.46 -20.29
C PRO A 87 19.96 6.35 -20.57
N THR A 88 20.21 7.65 -20.69
CA THR A 88 19.19 8.65 -21.04
C THR A 88 19.68 9.50 -22.21
N MET A 89 18.82 10.41 -22.67
CA MET A 89 19.19 11.42 -23.67
C MET A 89 20.31 12.36 -23.19
N ASN A 90 20.45 12.49 -21.87
CA ASN A 90 21.41 13.39 -21.21
C ASN A 90 22.61 12.62 -20.60
N GLY A 91 22.94 11.44 -21.14
CA GLY A 91 23.95 10.54 -20.58
C GLY A 91 23.37 9.59 -19.52
N ASN A 92 24.26 8.86 -18.83
CA ASN A 92 23.83 7.94 -17.78
C ASN A 92 23.33 8.71 -16.56
N GLN A 93 22.16 8.34 -16.07
CA GLN A 93 21.54 8.92 -14.87
C GLN A 93 21.08 7.83 -13.90
N LYS A 94 21.06 8.15 -12.61
CA LYS A 94 20.51 7.27 -11.58
C LYS A 94 19.03 6.96 -11.91
N PHE A 95 18.67 5.69 -11.88
CA PHE A 95 17.28 5.26 -12.06
C PHE A 95 16.40 5.75 -10.89
N ILE A 96 15.27 6.37 -11.20
CA ILE A 96 14.23 6.74 -10.24
C ILE A 96 13.04 5.82 -10.43
N ASN A 97 12.66 5.08 -9.38
CA ASN A 97 11.43 4.29 -9.37
C ASN A 97 10.27 5.16 -8.85
N LEU A 98 9.28 5.39 -9.70
CA LEU A 98 7.99 6.00 -9.35
C LEU A 98 6.82 5.08 -9.72
N ASP A 99 7.04 3.76 -9.66
CA ASP A 99 6.01 2.72 -9.87
C ASP A 99 5.88 1.79 -8.65
N ASN A 100 5.98 2.35 -7.43
CA ASN A 100 5.94 1.58 -6.17
C ASN A 100 4.58 0.92 -5.92
N SER A 101 3.48 1.48 -6.41
CA SER A 101 2.16 0.84 -6.36
C SER A 101 2.07 -0.47 -7.15
N ALA A 102 2.98 -0.73 -8.08
CA ALA A 102 3.03 -2.01 -8.79
C ALA A 102 3.73 -3.07 -7.93
N SER A 103 4.95 -2.78 -7.51
CA SER A 103 5.76 -3.56 -6.58
C SER A 103 6.89 -2.67 -6.07
N THR A 104 7.16 -2.73 -4.79
CA THR A 104 8.29 -2.02 -4.19
C THR A 104 9.59 -2.78 -4.39
N ARG A 105 10.72 -2.07 -4.37
CA ARG A 105 12.04 -2.67 -4.21
C ARG A 105 12.21 -3.16 -2.76
N THR A 106 13.28 -3.90 -2.49
CA THR A 106 13.54 -4.39 -1.13
C THR A 106 14.79 -3.76 -0.52
N PHE A 107 14.90 -3.86 0.79
CA PHE A 107 16.04 -3.40 1.58
C PHE A 107 16.93 -4.58 1.99
N THR A 108 18.23 -4.35 2.15
CA THR A 108 19.19 -5.38 2.54
C THR A 108 18.78 -6.17 3.80
N PRO A 109 18.25 -5.57 4.88
CA PRO A 109 17.80 -6.35 6.05
C PRO A 109 16.68 -7.35 5.71
N ILE A 110 15.73 -7.00 4.83
CA ILE A 110 14.63 -7.88 4.41
C ILE A 110 15.17 -9.02 3.54
N TRP A 111 16.03 -8.68 2.56
CA TRP A 111 16.71 -9.66 1.73
C TRP A 111 17.54 -10.66 2.54
N ASN A 112 18.26 -10.17 3.54
CA ASN A 112 19.06 -11.04 4.42
C ASN A 112 18.17 -11.99 5.24
N THR A 113 17.04 -11.53 5.77
CA THR A 113 16.07 -12.40 6.45
C THR A 113 15.56 -13.48 5.53
N PHE A 114 15.15 -13.15 4.30
CA PHE A 114 14.76 -14.13 3.29
C PHE A 114 15.82 -15.21 3.07
N ARG A 115 17.07 -14.80 2.80
CA ARG A 115 18.19 -15.73 2.56
C ARG A 115 18.53 -16.60 3.76
N GLN A 116 18.47 -16.05 4.97
CA GLN A 116 18.78 -16.77 6.22
C GLN A 116 17.71 -17.80 6.57
N THR A 117 16.46 -17.58 6.15
CA THR A 117 15.36 -18.52 6.39
C THR A 117 15.41 -19.73 5.44
N LEU A 118 15.89 -19.55 4.19
CA LEU A 118 15.93 -20.64 3.20
C LEU A 118 16.54 -21.96 3.68
N PRO A 119 17.74 -21.99 4.33
CA PRO A 119 18.40 -23.23 4.74
C PRO A 119 17.92 -23.76 6.10
N GLN A 120 16.92 -23.12 6.74
CA GLN A 120 16.47 -23.54 8.07
C GLN A 120 15.72 -24.86 8.05
N SER A 121 15.78 -25.60 9.16
CA SER A 121 15.00 -26.81 9.38
C SER A 121 13.52 -26.48 9.53
N GLU A 122 12.66 -27.48 9.25
CA GLU A 122 11.21 -27.28 9.31
C GLU A 122 10.71 -26.77 10.67
N PRO A 123 11.16 -27.28 11.83
CA PRO A 123 10.73 -26.73 13.12
C PRO A 123 11.08 -25.24 13.30
N VAL A 124 12.23 -24.78 12.77
CA VAL A 124 12.61 -23.36 12.83
C VAL A 124 11.73 -22.53 11.90
N LYS A 125 11.38 -23.03 10.72
CA LYS A 125 10.47 -22.35 9.80
C LYS A 125 9.08 -22.20 10.41
N GLN A 126 8.57 -23.23 11.07
CA GLN A 126 7.27 -23.17 11.75
C GLN A 126 7.27 -22.12 12.87
N GLU A 127 8.31 -22.05 13.67
CA GLU A 127 8.45 -21.02 14.70
C GLU A 127 8.47 -19.60 14.08
N ILE A 128 9.23 -19.40 12.99
CA ILE A 128 9.25 -18.15 12.24
C ILE A 128 7.86 -17.77 11.74
N ILE A 129 7.10 -18.72 11.22
CA ILE A 129 5.73 -18.49 10.72
C ILE A 129 4.83 -18.02 11.85
N GLN A 130 4.88 -18.66 13.03
CA GLN A 130 4.08 -18.25 14.19
C GLN A 130 4.47 -16.84 14.68
N GLU A 131 5.76 -16.53 14.72
CA GLU A 131 6.24 -15.18 15.05
C GLU A 131 5.71 -14.13 14.05
N VAL A 132 5.71 -14.44 12.75
CA VAL A 132 5.18 -13.51 11.75
C VAL A 132 3.67 -13.34 11.86
N LYS A 133 2.89 -14.36 12.28
CA LYS A 133 1.46 -14.18 12.63
C LYS A 133 1.30 -13.15 13.75
N THR A 134 2.13 -13.22 14.78
CA THR A 134 2.15 -12.25 15.87
C THR A 134 2.53 -10.86 15.38
N ILE A 135 3.55 -10.74 14.54
CA ILE A 135 3.96 -9.46 13.94
C ILE A 135 2.84 -8.83 13.10
N CYS A 136 2.13 -9.64 12.30
CA CYS A 136 0.97 -9.16 11.51
C CYS A 136 -0.16 -8.66 12.43
N SER A 137 -0.49 -9.43 13.46
CA SER A 137 -1.48 -9.07 14.48
C SER A 137 -1.16 -7.73 15.13
N ASP A 138 0.06 -7.57 15.59
CA ASP A 138 0.55 -6.35 16.23
C ASP A 138 0.58 -5.14 15.29
N PHE A 139 1.02 -5.35 14.05
CA PHE A 139 1.12 -4.27 13.06
C PHE A 139 -0.25 -3.75 12.64
N LEU A 140 -1.23 -4.64 12.55
CA LEU A 140 -2.59 -4.34 12.08
C LEU A 140 -3.59 -4.11 13.22
N ASN A 141 -3.17 -4.16 14.49
CA ASN A 141 -4.07 -4.16 15.65
C ASN A 141 -5.23 -5.15 15.47
N ALA A 142 -4.89 -6.41 15.21
CA ALA A 142 -5.81 -7.51 14.97
C ALA A 142 -5.52 -8.66 15.96
N PRO A 143 -6.05 -8.62 17.20
CA PRO A 143 -5.71 -9.58 18.26
C PRO A 143 -5.90 -11.02 17.79
N LEU A 144 -4.91 -11.89 17.99
CA LEU A 144 -4.97 -13.31 17.62
C LEU A 144 -6.04 -14.10 18.38
N ALA A 145 -6.63 -13.53 19.44
CA ALA A 145 -7.81 -14.09 20.08
C ALA A 145 -9.02 -14.08 19.13
N ASP A 146 -9.19 -12.98 18.39
CA ASP A 146 -10.37 -12.70 17.58
C ASP A 146 -10.13 -12.86 16.08
N TYR A 147 -8.86 -12.72 15.63
CA TYR A 147 -8.47 -12.81 14.22
C TYR A 147 -7.58 -14.01 13.94
N GLU A 148 -7.69 -14.54 12.72
CA GLU A 148 -6.79 -15.51 12.13
C GLU A 148 -5.94 -14.85 11.06
N VAL A 149 -4.64 -15.18 11.00
CA VAL A 149 -3.72 -14.74 9.94
C VAL A 149 -3.44 -15.94 9.04
N ILE A 150 -3.95 -15.90 7.82
CA ILE A 150 -3.79 -16.94 6.81
C ILE A 150 -2.82 -16.42 5.75
N PHE A 151 -1.65 -17.05 5.64
CA PHE A 151 -0.69 -16.66 4.60
C PHE A 151 -1.15 -17.12 3.22
N THR A 152 -0.81 -16.33 2.22
CA THR A 152 -1.12 -16.55 0.80
C THR A 152 0.04 -16.05 -0.03
N SER A 153 0.05 -16.31 -1.34
CA SER A 153 1.10 -15.76 -2.22
C SER A 153 0.94 -14.27 -2.49
N ASN A 154 -0.28 -13.73 -2.39
CA ASN A 154 -0.59 -12.32 -2.66
C ASN A 154 -2.04 -11.96 -2.29
N THR A 155 -2.39 -10.66 -2.39
CA THR A 155 -3.76 -10.14 -2.14
C THR A 155 -4.82 -10.82 -3.01
N THR A 156 -4.52 -11.16 -4.25
CA THR A 156 -5.50 -11.80 -5.15
C THR A 156 -5.93 -13.16 -4.62
N GLU A 157 -4.98 -13.97 -4.17
CA GLU A 157 -5.26 -15.26 -3.54
C GLU A 157 -6.02 -15.09 -2.22
N ALA A 158 -5.62 -14.12 -1.39
CA ALA A 158 -6.31 -13.80 -0.15
C ALA A 158 -7.80 -13.44 -0.38
N ILE A 159 -8.11 -12.64 -1.41
CA ILE A 159 -9.50 -12.29 -1.74
C ILE A 159 -10.23 -13.48 -2.38
N ASN A 160 -9.56 -14.31 -3.19
CA ASN A 160 -10.16 -15.55 -3.69
C ASN A 160 -10.57 -16.48 -2.54
N LEU A 161 -9.72 -16.61 -1.51
CA LEU A 161 -10.04 -17.39 -0.31
C LEU A 161 -11.24 -16.84 0.45
N ALA A 162 -11.36 -15.50 0.57
CA ALA A 162 -12.54 -14.87 1.16
C ALA A 162 -13.81 -15.10 0.30
N ALA A 163 -13.67 -15.14 -1.03
CA ALA A 163 -14.78 -15.44 -1.93
C ALA A 163 -15.20 -16.93 -1.84
N GLU A 164 -14.25 -17.83 -1.72
CA GLU A 164 -14.50 -19.25 -1.47
C GLU A 164 -15.23 -19.43 -0.15
N ASN A 165 -14.74 -18.81 0.92
CA ASN A 165 -15.41 -18.82 2.24
C ASN A 165 -16.87 -18.32 2.17
N LEU A 166 -17.15 -17.26 1.41
CA LEU A 166 -18.53 -16.79 1.20
C LEU A 166 -19.38 -17.83 0.45
N SER A 167 -18.80 -18.58 -0.48
CA SER A 167 -19.52 -19.62 -1.24
C SER A 167 -19.95 -20.82 -0.38
N LEU A 168 -19.30 -21.03 0.77
CA LEU A 168 -19.62 -22.08 1.72
C LEU A 168 -20.80 -21.73 2.65
N GLU A 169 -21.24 -20.48 2.67
CA GLU A 169 -22.42 -20.06 3.42
C GLU A 169 -23.69 -20.74 2.85
N SER A 170 -24.10 -21.80 3.48
CA SER A 170 -25.28 -22.59 3.06
C SER A 170 -26.58 -21.99 3.56
N ASP A 171 -27.08 -20.95 2.91
CA ASP A 171 -28.43 -20.47 3.12
C ASP A 171 -29.20 -20.44 1.80
N ASN A 172 -29.93 -21.53 1.51
CA ASN A 172 -30.77 -21.65 0.31
C ASN A 172 -31.92 -20.62 0.25
N THR A 173 -32.10 -19.83 1.31
CA THR A 173 -33.12 -18.77 1.36
C THR A 173 -32.59 -17.42 0.88
N ILE A 174 -31.28 -17.26 0.76
CA ILE A 174 -30.60 -16.01 0.39
C ILE A 174 -29.80 -16.20 -0.91
N GLU A 175 -29.86 -15.20 -1.78
CA GLU A 175 -28.96 -15.04 -2.92
C GLU A 175 -27.89 -14.01 -2.52
N PRO A 176 -26.61 -14.40 -2.41
CA PRO A 176 -25.57 -13.51 -1.93
C PRO A 176 -25.30 -12.37 -2.94
N VAL A 177 -25.10 -11.18 -2.39
CA VAL A 177 -24.68 -9.99 -3.15
C VAL A 177 -23.42 -9.44 -2.50
N VAL A 178 -22.46 -9.04 -3.32
CA VAL A 178 -21.29 -8.27 -2.91
C VAL A 178 -21.44 -6.82 -3.39
N LEU A 179 -21.34 -5.88 -2.48
CA LEU A 179 -21.31 -4.47 -2.77
C LEU A 179 -19.84 -4.02 -2.84
N ASN A 180 -19.37 -3.63 -4.02
CA ASN A 180 -18.05 -3.07 -4.20
C ASN A 180 -18.12 -1.65 -4.80
N THR A 181 -16.97 -1.06 -5.13
CA THR A 181 -16.91 0.32 -5.62
C THR A 181 -16.35 0.41 -7.05
N LEU A 182 -16.42 1.60 -7.65
CA LEU A 182 -15.76 1.87 -8.93
C LEU A 182 -14.23 1.95 -8.78
N LEU A 183 -13.67 1.96 -7.56
CA LEU A 183 -12.22 2.04 -7.31
C LEU A 183 -11.49 0.70 -7.39
N GLU A 184 -12.22 -0.41 -7.45
CA GLU A 184 -11.62 -1.71 -7.17
C GLU A 184 -10.59 -2.15 -8.22
N HIS A 185 -9.50 -2.69 -7.70
CA HIS A 185 -8.58 -3.50 -8.48
C HIS A 185 -9.28 -4.78 -8.95
N SER A 186 -8.87 -5.35 -10.08
CA SER A 186 -9.45 -6.60 -10.61
C SER A 186 -9.43 -7.76 -9.60
N SER A 187 -8.48 -7.76 -8.67
CA SER A 187 -8.40 -8.74 -7.56
C SER A 187 -9.58 -8.66 -6.60
N ASN A 188 -10.19 -7.48 -6.45
CA ASN A 188 -11.37 -7.26 -5.59
C ASN A 188 -12.68 -7.08 -6.40
N ASP A 189 -12.68 -7.48 -7.65
CA ASP A 189 -13.88 -7.48 -8.51
C ASP A 189 -14.17 -8.87 -9.09
N LEU A 190 -13.17 -9.53 -9.66
CA LEU A 190 -13.37 -10.77 -10.40
C LEU A 190 -13.75 -11.98 -9.51
N PRO A 191 -13.16 -12.20 -8.33
CA PRO A 191 -13.48 -13.36 -7.49
C PRO A 191 -14.97 -13.45 -7.15
N TRP A 192 -15.59 -12.33 -6.82
CA TRP A 192 -17.02 -12.25 -6.47
C TRP A 192 -17.94 -12.69 -7.59
N ARG A 193 -17.54 -12.46 -8.84
CA ARG A 193 -18.29 -12.86 -10.05
C ARG A 193 -18.17 -14.34 -10.37
N MET A 194 -17.22 -15.03 -9.77
CA MET A 194 -17.02 -16.46 -9.97
C MET A 194 -17.83 -17.30 -9.00
N ILE A 195 -18.41 -16.71 -7.95
CA ILE A 195 -19.28 -17.41 -6.99
C ILE A 195 -20.62 -17.70 -7.67
N PRO A 196 -21.05 -18.99 -7.76
CA PRO A 196 -22.35 -19.33 -8.34
C PRO A 196 -23.51 -18.65 -7.59
N GLY A 197 -24.43 -18.02 -8.34
CA GLY A 197 -25.57 -17.31 -7.76
C GLY A 197 -25.27 -15.96 -7.10
N CYS A 198 -24.02 -15.58 -6.97
CA CYS A 198 -23.64 -14.27 -6.43
C CYS A 198 -23.83 -13.16 -7.46
N SER A 199 -24.27 -11.99 -7.00
CA SER A 199 -24.36 -10.77 -7.79
C SER A 199 -23.41 -9.71 -7.24
N VAL A 200 -22.86 -8.85 -8.12
CA VAL A 200 -22.04 -7.70 -7.71
C VAL A 200 -22.77 -6.41 -8.02
N VAL A 201 -22.95 -5.59 -7.00
CA VAL A 201 -23.49 -4.22 -7.10
C VAL A 201 -22.32 -3.24 -6.86
N ARG A 202 -22.35 -2.09 -7.53
CA ARG A 202 -21.27 -1.11 -7.40
C ARG A 202 -21.76 0.22 -6.89
N LEU A 203 -21.02 0.75 -5.93
CA LEU A 203 -21.11 2.13 -5.48
C LEU A 203 -20.42 3.06 -6.48
N SER A 204 -21.03 4.20 -6.71
CA SER A 204 -20.39 5.31 -7.40
C SER A 204 -19.32 5.98 -6.54
N ILE A 205 -18.54 6.83 -7.18
CA ILE A 205 -17.54 7.69 -6.53
C ILE A 205 -17.73 9.12 -7.00
N ASP A 206 -17.37 10.07 -6.15
CA ASP A 206 -17.33 11.48 -6.52
C ASP A 206 -16.12 11.83 -7.43
N GLY A 207 -16.00 13.09 -7.83
CA GLY A 207 -14.95 13.54 -8.74
C GLY A 207 -13.53 13.44 -8.16
N GLU A 208 -13.37 13.33 -6.83
CA GLU A 208 -12.09 13.10 -6.16
C GLU A 208 -11.82 11.61 -5.89
N GLY A 209 -12.84 10.75 -6.02
CA GLY A 209 -12.72 9.29 -5.90
C GLY A 209 -13.25 8.72 -4.59
N PHE A 210 -14.03 9.47 -3.80
CA PHE A 210 -14.61 8.98 -2.56
C PHE A 210 -15.98 8.34 -2.78
N VAL A 211 -16.27 7.35 -1.96
CA VAL A 211 -17.57 6.68 -1.89
C VAL A 211 -18.58 7.58 -1.18
N ASP A 212 -19.81 7.65 -1.69
CA ASP A 212 -20.92 8.30 -1.00
C ASP A 212 -21.52 7.36 0.05
N SER A 213 -21.34 7.71 1.33
CA SER A 213 -21.87 6.96 2.48
C SER A 213 -23.40 6.89 2.48
N ASN A 214 -24.09 7.92 1.98
CA ASN A 214 -25.56 7.93 1.93
C ASN A 214 -26.07 6.98 0.82
N GLU A 215 -25.43 6.97 -0.35
CA GLU A 215 -25.73 5.99 -1.40
C GLU A 215 -25.52 4.56 -0.89
N MET A 216 -24.40 4.31 -0.21
CA MET A 216 -24.08 3.01 0.37
C MET A 216 -25.16 2.56 1.37
N GLU A 217 -25.54 3.43 2.31
CA GLU A 217 -26.56 3.13 3.31
C GLU A 217 -27.92 2.87 2.66
N GLY A 218 -28.33 3.68 1.65
CA GLY A 218 -29.55 3.49 0.88
C GLY A 218 -29.60 2.13 0.18
N ILE A 219 -28.51 1.72 -0.47
CA ILE A 219 -28.41 0.42 -1.12
C ILE A 219 -28.50 -0.72 -0.12
N LEU A 220 -27.74 -0.67 0.97
CA LEU A 220 -27.75 -1.69 2.03
C LEU A 220 -29.16 -1.85 2.63
N LYS A 221 -29.84 -0.73 2.92
CA LYS A 221 -31.21 -0.73 3.43
C LYS A 221 -32.18 -1.40 2.45
N ALA A 222 -32.13 -1.04 1.16
CA ALA A 222 -33.00 -1.59 0.12
C ALA A 222 -32.82 -3.12 -0.04
N TYR A 223 -31.58 -3.62 0.04
CA TYR A 223 -31.32 -5.06 -0.07
C TYR A 223 -31.61 -5.83 1.21
N ASN A 224 -31.13 -5.34 2.36
CA ASN A 224 -31.04 -6.14 3.58
C ASN A 224 -32.20 -5.91 4.54
N GLN A 225 -32.84 -4.72 4.53
CA GLN A 225 -33.94 -4.39 5.45
C GLN A 225 -35.30 -4.34 4.76
N GLU A 226 -35.39 -3.63 3.62
CA GLU A 226 -36.67 -3.45 2.93
C GLU A 226 -37.01 -4.62 1.98
N GLY A 227 -36.07 -5.49 1.68
CA GLY A 227 -36.27 -6.66 0.84
C GLY A 227 -36.70 -6.34 -0.60
N GLN A 228 -36.38 -5.15 -1.12
CA GLN A 228 -36.78 -4.70 -2.45
C GLN A 228 -36.32 -5.61 -3.58
N PHE A 229 -35.28 -6.40 -3.35
CA PHE A 229 -34.65 -7.29 -4.34
C PHE A 229 -34.91 -8.79 -4.04
N GLY A 230 -36.03 -9.10 -3.39
CA GLY A 230 -36.43 -10.48 -3.11
C GLY A 230 -35.49 -11.19 -2.16
N LYS A 231 -34.89 -12.32 -2.61
CA LYS A 231 -33.96 -13.11 -1.82
C LYS A 231 -32.53 -12.53 -1.77
N LYS A 232 -32.21 -11.53 -2.57
CA LYS A 232 -30.88 -10.95 -2.66
C LYS A 232 -30.53 -10.19 -1.39
N ARG A 233 -29.38 -10.53 -0.78
CA ARG A 233 -28.85 -9.85 0.42
C ARG A 233 -27.37 -9.52 0.23
N ILE A 234 -27.00 -8.30 0.56
CA ILE A 234 -25.60 -7.89 0.60
C ILE A 234 -24.94 -8.56 1.80
N ARG A 235 -24.06 -9.50 1.54
CA ARG A 235 -23.32 -10.24 2.56
C ARG A 235 -21.98 -9.60 2.87
N ILE A 236 -21.31 -9.05 1.85
CA ILE A 236 -20.00 -8.42 1.95
C ILE A 236 -20.04 -7.07 1.25
N VAL A 237 -19.51 -6.06 1.94
CA VAL A 237 -19.05 -4.80 1.36
C VAL A 237 -17.55 -4.95 1.12
N ALA A 238 -17.11 -4.99 -0.15
CA ALA A 238 -15.74 -5.24 -0.53
C ALA A 238 -15.12 -3.96 -1.14
N VAL A 239 -14.21 -3.30 -0.41
CA VAL A 239 -13.67 -2.01 -0.80
C VAL A 239 -12.14 -2.00 -0.80
N SER A 240 -11.54 -1.23 -1.68
CA SER A 240 -10.13 -0.87 -1.60
C SER A 240 -9.91 0.05 -0.40
N GLY A 241 -8.97 -0.28 0.48
CA GLY A 241 -8.56 0.60 1.58
C GLY A 241 -7.95 1.90 1.06
N ALA A 242 -7.11 1.79 0.04
CA ALA A 242 -6.58 2.91 -0.74
C ALA A 242 -6.58 2.57 -2.23
N SER A 243 -7.02 3.50 -3.07
CA SER A 243 -7.06 3.31 -4.52
C SER A 243 -5.67 3.25 -5.14
N ASN A 244 -5.38 2.19 -5.88
CA ASN A 244 -4.13 2.04 -6.63
C ASN A 244 -4.06 2.95 -7.87
N VAL A 245 -5.11 3.67 -8.20
CA VAL A 245 -5.16 4.63 -9.32
C VAL A 245 -5.25 6.06 -8.80
N LEU A 246 -6.27 6.39 -8.01
CA LEU A 246 -6.52 7.76 -7.56
C LEU A 246 -5.75 8.11 -6.28
N GLY A 247 -5.26 7.12 -5.54
CA GLY A 247 -4.52 7.34 -4.30
C GLY A 247 -5.39 7.86 -3.15
N VAL A 248 -6.70 7.70 -3.22
CA VAL A 248 -7.62 8.09 -2.14
C VAL A 248 -7.78 6.95 -1.14
N CYS A 249 -7.76 7.28 0.15
CA CYS A 249 -8.04 6.37 1.25
C CYS A 249 -9.50 6.47 1.66
N ASN A 250 -10.19 5.36 1.75
CA ASN A 250 -11.57 5.31 2.21
C ASN A 250 -11.68 5.39 3.74
N ASN A 251 -12.75 6.00 4.24
CA ASN A 251 -13.07 6.01 5.67
C ASN A 251 -13.60 4.64 6.11
N LEU A 252 -12.68 3.71 6.40
CA LEU A 252 -13.00 2.31 6.69
C LEU A 252 -13.87 2.15 7.93
N LYS A 253 -13.68 3.00 8.94
CA LYS A 253 -14.48 2.96 10.18
C LYS A 253 -15.95 3.29 9.92
N GLU A 254 -16.21 4.30 9.11
CA GLU A 254 -17.58 4.66 8.73
C GLU A 254 -18.22 3.61 7.81
N ILE A 255 -17.47 3.11 6.83
CA ILE A 255 -17.95 2.04 5.93
C ILE A 255 -18.29 0.77 6.73
N SER A 256 -17.44 0.38 7.68
CA SER A 256 -17.69 -0.77 8.57
C SER A 256 -18.95 -0.57 9.39
N ARG A 257 -19.09 0.59 10.04
CA ARG A 257 -20.26 0.92 10.84
C ARG A 257 -21.56 0.79 10.02
N ILE A 258 -21.59 1.36 8.82
CA ILE A 258 -22.77 1.28 7.94
C ILE A 258 -23.01 -0.17 7.52
N ALA A 259 -21.99 -0.90 7.06
CA ALA A 259 -22.13 -2.30 6.67
C ALA A 259 -22.73 -3.16 7.79
N HIS A 260 -22.17 -3.07 9.00
CA HIS A 260 -22.61 -3.85 10.16
C HIS A 260 -24.01 -3.49 10.62
N CYS A 261 -24.41 -2.20 10.59
CA CYS A 261 -25.79 -1.78 10.91
C CYS A 261 -26.83 -2.43 10.00
N HIS A 262 -26.44 -2.89 8.81
CA HIS A 262 -27.32 -3.55 7.85
C HIS A 262 -27.01 -5.05 7.71
N GLY A 263 -26.22 -5.65 8.61
CA GLY A 263 -25.91 -7.09 8.62
C GLY A 263 -25.00 -7.57 7.52
N ALA A 264 -24.21 -6.67 6.92
CA ALA A 264 -23.15 -7.01 5.97
C ALA A 264 -21.78 -6.92 6.63
N ARG A 265 -20.82 -7.74 6.17
CA ARG A 265 -19.41 -7.73 6.62
C ARG A 265 -18.58 -6.80 5.74
N LEU A 266 -17.45 -6.32 6.29
CA LEU A 266 -16.50 -5.50 5.56
C LEU A 266 -15.25 -6.30 5.17
N LEU A 267 -14.98 -6.41 3.86
CA LEU A 267 -13.68 -6.82 3.33
C LEU A 267 -12.93 -5.61 2.79
N VAL A 268 -11.67 -5.48 3.21
CA VAL A 268 -10.77 -4.42 2.74
C VAL A 268 -9.63 -5.01 1.91
N ASP A 269 -9.54 -4.61 0.64
CA ASP A 269 -8.29 -4.74 -0.12
C ASP A 269 -7.29 -3.71 0.40
N GLY A 270 -6.40 -4.16 1.28
CA GLY A 270 -5.37 -3.37 1.93
C GLY A 270 -4.07 -3.26 1.15
N ALA A 271 -4.00 -3.77 -0.09
CA ALA A 271 -2.77 -3.88 -0.86
C ALA A 271 -1.98 -2.57 -0.98
N GLN A 272 -2.65 -1.45 -1.17
CA GLN A 272 -1.99 -0.15 -1.18
C GLN A 272 -1.93 0.47 0.22
N LEU A 273 -2.98 0.32 1.02
CA LEU A 273 -3.12 1.01 2.30
C LEU A 273 -2.02 0.64 3.29
N VAL A 274 -1.68 -0.65 3.38
CA VAL A 274 -0.76 -1.22 4.40
C VAL A 274 0.65 -0.63 4.36
N ALA A 275 1.11 -0.14 3.20
CA ALA A 275 2.43 0.48 3.06
C ALA A 275 2.45 1.99 3.34
N HIS A 276 1.28 2.63 3.37
CA HIS A 276 1.17 4.09 3.35
C HIS A 276 0.50 4.67 4.60
N ARG A 277 -0.36 3.89 5.28
CA ARG A 277 -1.17 4.37 6.41
C ARG A 277 -1.19 3.34 7.54
N LYS A 278 -1.28 3.84 8.75
CA LYS A 278 -1.60 2.99 9.90
C LYS A 278 -3.01 2.42 9.77
N VAL A 279 -3.14 1.12 9.98
CA VAL A 279 -4.42 0.41 9.96
C VAL A 279 -4.60 -0.30 11.29
N ALA A 280 -5.80 -0.16 11.88
CA ALA A 280 -6.19 -0.84 13.11
C ALA A 280 -7.49 -1.60 12.84
N LEU A 281 -7.38 -2.91 12.57
CA LEU A 281 -8.51 -3.71 12.11
C LEU A 281 -9.63 -3.77 13.13
N ASP A 282 -9.28 -4.00 14.39
CA ASP A 282 -10.25 -4.11 15.49
C ASP A 282 -10.97 -2.78 15.72
N ASP A 283 -10.23 -1.67 15.82
CA ASP A 283 -10.78 -0.33 16.02
C ASP A 283 -11.70 0.12 14.88
N CYS A 284 -11.42 -0.33 13.66
CA CYS A 284 -12.23 -0.03 12.47
C CYS A 284 -13.36 -1.04 12.24
N GLY A 285 -13.39 -2.16 12.97
CA GLY A 285 -14.38 -3.21 12.80
C GLY A 285 -14.25 -3.96 11.46
N ILE A 286 -13.04 -4.12 10.93
CA ILE A 286 -12.80 -4.80 9.66
C ILE A 286 -12.90 -6.32 9.85
N ASP A 287 -13.70 -6.99 9.03
CA ASP A 287 -13.90 -8.45 9.15
C ASP A 287 -12.87 -9.23 8.34
N TYR A 288 -12.49 -8.75 7.17
CA TYR A 288 -11.48 -9.33 6.28
C TYR A 288 -10.52 -8.26 5.79
N PHE A 289 -9.23 -8.49 5.88
CA PHE A 289 -8.19 -7.61 5.36
C PHE A 289 -7.15 -8.38 4.55
N ALA A 290 -7.03 -8.07 3.27
CA ALA A 290 -6.13 -8.75 2.34
C ALA A 290 -4.97 -7.84 1.90
N PHE A 291 -3.72 -8.33 1.93
CA PHE A 291 -2.58 -7.56 1.47
C PHE A 291 -1.44 -8.41 0.91
N SER A 292 -0.50 -7.78 0.21
CA SER A 292 0.64 -8.44 -0.44
C SER A 292 1.96 -7.89 0.06
N ALA A 293 2.90 -8.77 0.33
CA ALA A 293 4.25 -8.44 0.79
C ALA A 293 5.06 -7.61 -0.22
N HIS A 294 4.85 -7.82 -1.53
CA HIS A 294 5.54 -7.06 -2.58
C HIS A 294 5.16 -5.57 -2.66
N LYS A 295 4.19 -5.13 -1.87
CA LYS A 295 3.81 -3.72 -1.70
C LYS A 295 4.46 -3.09 -0.47
N VAL A 296 4.93 -3.91 0.47
CA VAL A 296 5.58 -3.50 1.71
C VAL A 296 7.07 -3.86 1.75
N TYR A 297 7.75 -3.75 0.61
CA TYR A 297 9.20 -3.95 0.46
C TYR A 297 9.71 -5.39 0.59
N ALA A 298 8.82 -6.39 0.56
CA ALA A 298 9.15 -7.82 0.57
C ALA A 298 8.65 -8.57 -0.67
N PRO A 299 9.24 -8.34 -1.87
CA PRO A 299 8.76 -8.91 -3.14
C PRO A 299 9.18 -10.38 -3.32
N PHE A 300 8.84 -11.25 -2.35
CA PHE A 300 9.26 -12.66 -2.32
C PHE A 300 8.09 -13.65 -2.35
N GLY A 301 6.95 -13.24 -2.93
CA GLY A 301 5.82 -14.15 -3.19
C GLY A 301 5.04 -14.54 -1.93
N SER A 302 4.79 -13.58 -1.03
CA SER A 302 3.91 -13.78 0.12
C SER A 302 2.88 -12.66 0.24
N GLY A 303 1.82 -12.93 0.98
CA GLY A 303 0.73 -12.05 1.34
C GLY A 303 -0.05 -12.66 2.50
N ALA A 304 -1.12 -12.02 2.92
CA ALA A 304 -1.98 -12.56 3.96
C ALA A 304 -3.44 -12.12 3.80
N LEU A 305 -4.34 -12.99 4.26
CA LEU A 305 -5.69 -12.68 4.65
C LEU A 305 -5.72 -12.65 6.18
N VAL A 306 -6.09 -11.50 6.77
CA VAL A 306 -6.38 -11.38 8.19
C VAL A 306 -7.89 -11.30 8.34
N VAL A 307 -8.50 -12.24 9.07
CA VAL A 307 -9.94 -12.44 9.09
C VAL A 307 -10.43 -12.72 10.50
N LYS A 308 -11.61 -12.21 10.87
CA LYS A 308 -12.26 -12.58 12.12
C LYS A 308 -12.58 -14.06 12.15
N LYS A 309 -12.25 -14.75 13.24
CA LYS A 309 -12.39 -16.21 13.38
C LYS A 309 -13.84 -16.67 13.24
N ASP A 310 -14.78 -15.89 13.73
CA ASP A 310 -16.22 -16.17 13.65
C ASP A 310 -16.80 -16.05 12.22
N GLN A 311 -16.00 -15.54 11.27
CA GLN A 311 -16.39 -15.39 9.87
C GLN A 311 -15.88 -16.52 8.96
N LEU A 312 -15.13 -17.49 9.50
CA LEU A 312 -14.61 -18.61 8.73
C LEU A 312 -15.62 -19.78 8.72
N HIS A 313 -15.89 -20.30 7.53
CA HIS A 313 -16.82 -21.41 7.30
C HIS A 313 -16.12 -22.68 6.80
N PHE A 314 -14.80 -22.66 6.66
CA PHE A 314 -14.00 -23.83 6.32
C PHE A 314 -14.05 -24.87 7.44
N THR A 315 -14.08 -26.14 7.08
CA THR A 315 -13.87 -27.24 8.04
C THR A 315 -12.44 -27.21 8.59
N PRO A 316 -12.18 -27.84 9.74
CA PRO A 316 -10.82 -27.96 10.28
C PRO A 316 -9.83 -28.56 9.28
N GLU A 317 -10.24 -29.56 8.50
CA GLU A 317 -9.42 -30.23 7.49
C GLU A 317 -9.10 -29.27 6.30
N GLU A 318 -10.08 -28.50 5.84
CA GLU A 318 -9.88 -27.50 4.79
C GLU A 318 -8.96 -26.39 5.28
N MET A 319 -9.14 -25.90 6.53
CA MET A 319 -8.26 -24.91 7.13
C MET A 319 -6.81 -25.41 7.24
N GLU A 320 -6.60 -26.67 7.64
CA GLU A 320 -5.26 -27.28 7.69
C GLU A 320 -4.61 -27.28 6.29
N GLN A 321 -5.33 -27.66 5.25
CA GLN A 321 -4.81 -27.64 3.87
C GLN A 321 -4.49 -26.24 3.37
N ILE A 322 -5.33 -25.27 3.68
CA ILE A 322 -5.11 -23.86 3.34
C ILE A 322 -3.85 -23.34 4.03
N GLN A 323 -3.67 -23.63 5.30
CA GLN A 323 -2.48 -23.23 6.07
C GLN A 323 -1.22 -23.88 5.53
N ILE A 324 -1.23 -25.21 5.29
CA ILE A 324 -0.08 -25.93 4.72
C ILE A 324 0.34 -25.28 3.39
N SER A 325 -0.60 -25.05 2.48
CA SER A 325 -0.32 -24.45 1.17
C SER A 325 0.21 -23.01 1.29
N GLY A 326 -0.40 -22.20 2.15
CA GLY A 326 -0.01 -20.80 2.36
C GLY A 326 1.36 -20.65 3.03
N GLU A 327 1.77 -21.61 3.86
CA GLU A 327 2.99 -21.60 4.66
C GLU A 327 4.22 -22.22 3.97
N GLU A 328 4.07 -22.82 2.78
CA GLU A 328 5.19 -23.36 1.99
C GLU A 328 6.32 -22.34 1.77
N ASN A 329 5.99 -21.08 1.58
CA ASN A 329 6.96 -20.01 1.37
C ASN A 329 7.43 -19.36 2.68
N ALA A 330 7.93 -20.15 3.62
CA ALA A 330 8.39 -19.65 4.93
C ALA A 330 9.42 -18.50 4.83
N ALA A 331 10.29 -18.51 3.81
CA ALA A 331 11.27 -17.46 3.59
C ALA A 331 10.60 -16.14 3.14
N GLY A 332 9.59 -16.20 2.28
CA GLY A 332 8.81 -15.04 1.88
C GLY A 332 7.98 -14.47 3.03
N ILE A 333 7.43 -15.34 3.90
CA ILE A 333 6.72 -14.97 5.12
C ILE A 333 7.67 -14.27 6.09
N ALA A 334 8.87 -14.83 6.33
CA ALA A 334 9.89 -14.20 7.17
C ALA A 334 10.29 -12.80 6.67
N ALA A 335 10.43 -12.65 5.35
CA ALA A 335 10.71 -11.36 4.73
C ALA A 335 9.58 -10.36 4.95
N LEU A 336 8.31 -10.80 4.85
CA LEU A 336 7.13 -9.98 5.19
C LEU A 336 7.19 -9.52 6.65
N GLY A 337 7.39 -10.44 7.60
CA GLY A 337 7.52 -10.10 9.02
C GLY A 337 8.61 -9.05 9.26
N LYS A 338 9.79 -9.23 8.63
CA LYS A 338 10.88 -8.25 8.73
C LYS A 338 10.52 -6.89 8.16
N ALA A 339 9.78 -6.86 7.05
CA ALA A 339 9.32 -5.61 6.45
C ALA A 339 8.35 -4.86 7.38
N LEU A 340 7.35 -5.55 7.95
CA LEU A 340 6.40 -4.96 8.89
C LEU A 340 7.10 -4.44 10.16
N LEU A 341 8.07 -5.17 10.71
CA LEU A 341 8.88 -4.70 11.84
C LEU A 341 9.66 -3.43 11.51
N LEU A 342 10.24 -3.32 10.31
CA LEU A 342 10.96 -2.11 9.89
C LEU A 342 10.02 -0.92 9.74
N LEU A 343 8.84 -1.10 9.11
CA LEU A 343 7.83 -0.06 8.98
C LEU A 343 7.30 0.39 10.35
N LYS A 344 7.01 -0.56 11.25
CA LYS A 344 6.59 -0.27 12.63
C LYS A 344 7.65 0.53 13.39
N ARG A 345 8.94 0.19 13.21
CA ARG A 345 10.06 0.87 13.88
C ARG A 345 10.29 2.28 13.36
N ILE A 346 10.10 2.54 12.06
CA ILE A 346 10.13 3.90 11.50
C ILE A 346 8.94 4.71 12.01
N GLY A 347 7.79 4.06 12.15
CA GLY A 347 6.51 4.67 12.48
C GLY A 347 5.70 5.04 11.23
N MET A 348 4.49 4.48 11.14
CA MET A 348 3.60 4.73 10.00
C MET A 348 3.19 6.20 9.89
N ASP A 349 3.02 6.90 11.01
CA ASP A 349 2.70 8.33 11.03
C ASP A 349 3.83 9.18 10.40
N ARG A 350 5.09 8.74 10.58
CA ARG A 350 6.25 9.40 9.95
C ARG A 350 6.30 9.15 8.44
N ILE A 351 6.05 7.91 8.03
CA ILE A 351 5.99 7.55 6.61
C ILE A 351 4.91 8.36 5.90
N GLU A 352 3.74 8.47 6.52
CA GLU A 352 2.62 9.29 6.03
C GLU A 352 3.01 10.76 5.89
N ALA A 353 3.61 11.35 6.93
CA ALA A 353 3.99 12.76 6.92
C ALA A 353 5.00 13.09 5.80
N GLU A 354 6.04 12.28 5.61
CA GLU A 354 6.98 12.48 4.50
C GLU A 354 6.34 12.26 3.12
N GLU A 355 5.50 11.25 2.98
CA GLU A 355 4.77 11.03 1.75
C GLU A 355 3.87 12.22 1.40
N GLN A 356 3.18 12.80 2.39
CA GLN A 356 2.34 13.98 2.19
C GLN A 356 3.15 15.21 1.73
N VAL A 357 4.35 15.43 2.28
CA VAL A 357 5.26 16.49 1.84
C VAL A 357 5.63 16.30 0.37
N LEU A 358 6.07 15.11 -0.03
CA LEU A 358 6.43 14.81 -1.42
C LEU A 358 5.21 14.89 -2.36
N THR A 359 4.05 14.39 -1.92
CA THR A 359 2.81 14.43 -2.70
C THR A 359 2.36 15.86 -2.94
N ARG A 360 2.40 16.71 -1.91
CA ARG A 360 2.10 18.16 -2.02
C ARG A 360 3.01 18.82 -3.05
N LYS A 361 4.31 18.57 -2.97
CA LYS A 361 5.29 19.11 -3.93
C LYS A 361 4.96 18.66 -5.36
N VAL A 362 4.71 17.37 -5.59
CA VAL A 362 4.35 16.85 -6.92
C VAL A 362 3.10 17.52 -7.46
N LEU A 363 2.02 17.61 -6.67
CA LEU A 363 0.75 18.20 -7.12
C LEU A 363 0.93 19.69 -7.45
N THR A 364 1.61 20.44 -6.58
CA THR A 364 1.86 21.89 -6.77
C THR A 364 2.64 22.15 -8.04
N GLU A 365 3.73 21.42 -8.29
CA GLU A 365 4.60 21.65 -9.43
C GLU A 365 4.01 21.11 -10.74
N MET A 366 3.34 19.94 -10.71
CA MET A 366 2.65 19.41 -11.90
C MET A 366 1.50 20.29 -12.37
N ALA A 367 0.79 20.99 -11.46
CA ALA A 367 -0.29 21.90 -11.79
C ALA A 367 0.20 23.11 -12.63
N GLN A 368 1.50 23.43 -12.59
CA GLN A 368 2.10 24.52 -13.38
C GLN A 368 2.48 24.09 -14.81
N ILE A 369 2.40 22.78 -15.13
CA ILE A 369 2.83 22.26 -16.44
C ILE A 369 1.68 22.40 -17.45
N PRO A 370 1.83 23.20 -18.52
CA PRO A 370 0.76 23.38 -19.50
C PRO A 370 0.34 22.08 -20.19
N GLY A 371 -0.96 21.82 -20.22
CA GLY A 371 -1.52 20.65 -20.90
C GLY A 371 -1.37 19.34 -20.15
N LEU A 372 -0.96 19.37 -18.89
CA LEU A 372 -0.98 18.23 -17.97
C LEU A 372 -2.26 18.32 -17.12
N ASP A 373 -3.04 17.25 -17.09
CA ASP A 373 -4.26 17.12 -16.27
C ASP A 373 -4.08 15.99 -15.24
N ILE A 374 -4.33 16.28 -13.96
CA ILE A 374 -4.27 15.34 -12.84
C ILE A 374 -5.70 14.88 -12.50
N TYR A 375 -5.87 13.60 -12.14
CA TYR A 375 -7.15 13.04 -11.72
C TYR A 375 -7.22 12.81 -10.21
N GLY A 376 -8.44 12.84 -9.66
CA GLY A 376 -8.70 12.72 -8.22
C GLY A 376 -8.35 14.00 -7.47
N ILE A 377 -7.83 13.90 -6.25
CA ILE A 377 -7.38 15.05 -5.45
C ILE A 377 -6.15 15.66 -6.11
N LYS A 378 -6.31 16.83 -6.68
CA LYS A 378 -5.26 17.59 -7.39
C LYS A 378 -4.85 18.88 -6.68
N ASP A 379 -5.67 19.35 -5.75
CA ASP A 379 -5.39 20.53 -4.93
C ASP A 379 -4.81 20.09 -3.58
N PRO A 380 -3.54 20.43 -3.29
CA PRO A 380 -2.93 20.08 -2.01
C PRO A 380 -3.51 20.85 -0.81
N ASP A 381 -4.32 21.88 -1.04
CA ASP A 381 -5.01 22.63 0.01
C ASP A 381 -6.46 22.17 0.21
N SER A 382 -6.90 21.13 -0.52
CA SER A 382 -8.17 20.46 -0.27
C SER A 382 -8.24 19.94 1.17
N ASN A 383 -9.40 20.07 1.81
CA ASN A 383 -9.66 19.52 3.14
C ASN A 383 -9.60 17.97 3.18
N ARG A 384 -9.60 17.31 2.02
CA ARG A 384 -9.45 15.86 1.85
C ARG A 384 -8.03 15.43 1.50
N PHE A 385 -7.08 16.36 1.46
CA PHE A 385 -5.70 16.04 1.07
C PHE A 385 -5.05 15.02 2.04
N SER A 386 -5.41 15.02 3.32
CA SER A 386 -4.97 14.03 4.30
C SER A 386 -5.30 12.60 3.89
N ASP A 387 -6.40 12.40 3.16
CA ASP A 387 -6.84 11.08 2.69
C ASP A 387 -6.16 10.65 1.36
N LYS A 388 -5.15 11.40 0.91
CA LYS A 388 -4.39 11.08 -0.30
C LYS A 388 -3.04 10.46 0.03
N ILE A 389 -2.77 9.29 -0.59
CA ILE A 389 -1.42 8.70 -0.63
C ILE A 389 -0.66 9.17 -1.89
N GLY A 390 0.63 8.89 -1.93
CA GLY A 390 1.55 9.29 -3.01
C GLY A 390 1.31 8.62 -4.37
N VAL A 391 0.07 8.38 -4.74
CA VAL A 391 -0.35 7.79 -6.02
C VAL A 391 -1.07 8.84 -6.84
N ILE A 392 -0.50 9.24 -7.97
CA ILE A 392 -0.95 10.40 -8.76
C ILE A 392 -1.13 9.98 -10.22
N PRO A 393 -2.38 9.81 -10.68
CA PRO A 393 -2.70 9.56 -12.08
C PRO A 393 -2.81 10.89 -12.84
N PHE A 394 -2.26 10.92 -14.06
CA PHE A 394 -2.31 12.11 -14.91
C PHE A 394 -2.29 11.75 -16.40
N GLU A 395 -2.64 12.73 -17.22
CA GLU A 395 -2.43 12.68 -18.67
C GLU A 395 -1.76 13.97 -19.17
N ILE A 396 -1.22 13.89 -20.38
CA ILE A 396 -0.72 15.07 -21.11
C ILE A 396 -1.51 15.16 -22.42
N LYS A 397 -2.13 16.32 -22.68
CA LYS A 397 -2.92 16.59 -23.88
C LYS A 397 -2.17 16.21 -25.15
N ASN A 398 -2.87 15.50 -26.04
CA ASN A 398 -2.33 15.03 -27.31
C ASN A 398 -1.16 14.03 -27.21
N LYS A 399 -0.97 13.36 -26.06
CA LYS A 399 0.00 12.30 -25.89
C LYS A 399 -0.65 11.03 -25.33
N ILE A 400 -0.23 9.89 -25.85
CA ILE A 400 -0.67 8.59 -25.34
C ILE A 400 0.12 8.27 -24.06
N ALA A 401 -0.54 7.76 -23.01
CA ALA A 401 0.08 7.45 -21.72
C ALA A 401 1.37 6.62 -21.84
N THR A 402 1.38 5.58 -22.69
CA THR A 402 2.54 4.73 -22.91
C THR A 402 3.71 5.48 -23.57
N GLN A 403 3.43 6.51 -24.36
CA GLN A 403 4.46 7.38 -24.94
C GLN A 403 5.08 8.27 -23.86
N VAL A 404 4.25 8.85 -22.98
CA VAL A 404 4.72 9.68 -21.86
C VAL A 404 5.64 8.88 -20.95
N GLY A 405 5.23 7.65 -20.54
CA GLY A 405 6.09 6.79 -19.73
C GLY A 405 7.44 6.47 -20.38
N LYS A 406 7.46 6.19 -21.68
CA LYS A 406 8.70 5.98 -22.42
C LYS A 406 9.57 7.24 -22.50
N GLU A 407 8.96 8.40 -22.67
CA GLU A 407 9.69 9.67 -22.73
C GLU A 407 10.31 10.03 -21.37
N LEU A 408 9.60 9.77 -20.26
CA LEU A 408 10.12 9.94 -18.88
C LEU A 408 11.35 9.05 -18.65
N ALA A 409 11.31 7.79 -19.09
CA ALA A 409 12.46 6.89 -18.99
C ALA A 409 13.65 7.39 -19.81
N LEU A 410 13.41 7.84 -21.06
CA LEU A 410 14.47 8.30 -21.97
C LEU A 410 15.08 9.64 -21.57
N ILE A 411 14.31 10.56 -20.99
CA ILE A 411 14.77 11.91 -20.61
C ILE A 411 15.40 11.90 -19.22
N GLY A 412 14.74 11.29 -18.25
CA GLY A 412 15.09 11.40 -16.84
C GLY A 412 15.51 10.09 -16.16
N GLY A 413 15.50 8.95 -16.87
CA GLY A 413 15.72 7.64 -16.23
C GLY A 413 14.63 7.30 -15.21
N ILE A 414 13.38 7.75 -15.44
CA ILE A 414 12.27 7.68 -14.50
C ILE A 414 11.34 6.55 -14.93
N GLY A 415 11.14 5.58 -14.02
CA GLY A 415 10.20 4.48 -14.18
C GLY A 415 8.82 4.86 -13.64
N VAL A 416 7.80 4.85 -14.49
CA VAL A 416 6.39 5.04 -14.16
C VAL A 416 5.55 3.96 -14.83
N ARG A 417 4.34 3.75 -14.36
CA ARG A 417 3.38 2.86 -15.04
C ARG A 417 2.39 3.65 -15.89
N SER A 418 2.03 3.08 -17.05
CA SER A 418 1.01 3.63 -17.94
C SER A 418 0.01 2.56 -18.36
N GLY A 419 -1.27 2.91 -18.47
CA GLY A 419 -2.35 2.01 -18.87
C GLY A 419 -3.54 2.01 -17.90
N CYS A 420 -4.20 0.86 -17.76
CA CYS A 420 -5.41 0.71 -16.92
C CYS A 420 -5.12 0.24 -15.48
N HIS A 421 -3.88 -0.06 -15.10
CA HIS A 421 -3.44 -0.40 -13.73
C HIS A 421 -4.21 -1.55 -13.08
N CYS A 422 -4.73 -2.51 -13.86
CA CYS A 422 -5.66 -3.56 -13.41
C CYS A 422 -6.91 -3.03 -12.69
N ALA A 423 -7.30 -1.77 -12.93
CA ALA A 423 -8.49 -1.10 -12.45
C ALA A 423 -9.23 -0.47 -13.63
N HIS A 424 -9.61 -1.31 -14.59
CA HIS A 424 -10.21 -0.87 -15.86
C HIS A 424 -11.46 -0.01 -15.67
N ILE A 425 -12.24 -0.31 -14.65
CA ILE A 425 -13.50 0.39 -14.37
C ILE A 425 -13.20 1.81 -13.90
N THR A 426 -12.28 1.96 -12.94
CA THR A 426 -11.82 3.27 -12.45
C THR A 426 -11.27 4.12 -13.58
N VAL A 427 -10.36 3.56 -14.39
CA VAL A 427 -9.72 4.32 -15.49
C VAL A 427 -10.74 4.72 -16.56
N LYS A 428 -11.72 3.85 -16.90
CA LYS A 428 -12.81 4.22 -17.82
C LYS A 428 -13.68 5.33 -17.24
N HIS A 429 -13.98 5.27 -15.96
CA HIS A 429 -14.80 6.28 -15.28
C HIS A 429 -14.13 7.65 -15.33
N ILE A 430 -12.86 7.75 -14.90
CA ILE A 430 -12.13 9.03 -14.88
C ILE A 430 -11.83 9.61 -16.27
N LEU A 431 -11.72 8.75 -17.30
CA LEU A 431 -11.56 9.16 -18.70
C LEU A 431 -12.90 9.39 -19.40
N HIS A 432 -14.03 9.27 -18.71
CA HIS A 432 -15.39 9.44 -19.26
C HIS A 432 -15.65 8.59 -20.51
N VAL A 433 -15.16 7.34 -20.53
CA VAL A 433 -15.33 6.42 -21.66
C VAL A 433 -16.76 5.87 -21.70
N GLY A 434 -17.57 6.39 -22.62
CA GLY A 434 -18.96 5.94 -22.80
C GLY A 434 -19.07 4.54 -23.45
N PRO A 435 -20.23 3.86 -23.28
CA PRO A 435 -20.46 2.49 -23.78
C PRO A 435 -20.23 2.29 -25.28
N GLY A 436 -20.51 3.31 -26.09
CA GLY A 436 -20.30 3.28 -27.53
C GLY A 436 -18.81 3.25 -27.90
N LEU A 437 -18.02 4.05 -27.21
CA LEU A 437 -16.56 4.09 -27.38
C LEU A 437 -15.92 2.78 -26.91
N GLU A 438 -16.45 2.15 -25.86
CA GLU A 438 -15.97 0.85 -25.38
C GLU A 438 -16.13 -0.27 -26.44
N LYS A 439 -17.29 -0.34 -27.11
CA LYS A 439 -17.50 -1.30 -28.20
C LYS A 439 -16.52 -1.06 -29.35
N PHE A 440 -16.29 0.20 -29.71
CA PHE A 440 -15.34 0.58 -30.74
C PHE A 440 -13.90 0.24 -30.35
N GLN A 441 -13.51 0.48 -29.10
CA GLN A 441 -12.21 0.10 -28.58
C GLN A 441 -11.97 -1.42 -28.59
N LYS A 442 -12.98 -2.23 -28.20
CA LYS A 442 -12.89 -3.70 -28.31
C LYS A 442 -12.67 -4.13 -29.76
N LEU A 443 -13.35 -3.52 -30.71
CA LEU A 443 -13.17 -3.81 -32.13
C LEU A 443 -11.76 -3.44 -32.61
N ILE A 444 -11.24 -2.25 -32.24
CA ILE A 444 -9.90 -1.80 -32.62
C ILE A 444 -8.83 -2.72 -32.02
N VAL A 445 -8.92 -3.10 -30.74
CA VAL A 445 -7.93 -4.00 -30.11
C VAL A 445 -7.98 -5.39 -30.74
N THR A 446 -9.14 -5.86 -31.15
CA THR A 446 -9.29 -7.15 -31.87
C THR A 446 -8.62 -7.08 -33.24
N LEU A 447 -8.76 -5.98 -33.98
CA LEU A 447 -8.17 -5.79 -35.30
C LEU A 447 -6.70 -5.39 -35.26
N PHE A 448 -6.30 -4.68 -34.21
CA PHE A 448 -4.95 -4.16 -34.02
C PHE A 448 -4.41 -4.44 -32.61
N PRO A 449 -3.99 -5.68 -32.30
CA PRO A 449 -3.58 -6.09 -30.96
C PRO A 449 -2.38 -5.30 -30.37
N LYS A 450 -1.65 -4.59 -31.22
CA LYS A 450 -0.50 -3.73 -30.82
C LYS A 450 -0.91 -2.31 -30.38
N LEU A 451 -2.16 -1.92 -30.59
CA LEU A 451 -2.67 -0.63 -30.11
C LEU A 451 -2.96 -0.74 -28.62
N SER A 452 -2.29 0.09 -27.81
CA SER A 452 -2.57 0.18 -26.39
C SER A 452 -3.94 0.82 -26.15
N LEU A 453 -4.72 0.24 -25.23
CA LEU A 453 -5.96 0.85 -24.75
C LEU A 453 -5.68 2.24 -24.15
N PRO A 454 -6.64 3.17 -24.21
CA PRO A 454 -6.56 4.41 -23.44
C PRO A 454 -6.31 4.10 -21.97
N GLY A 455 -5.45 4.88 -21.35
CA GLY A 455 -5.09 4.74 -19.97
C GLY A 455 -4.39 6.00 -19.50
N VAL A 456 -4.11 6.06 -18.21
CA VAL A 456 -3.40 7.17 -17.59
C VAL A 456 -1.96 6.80 -17.28
N VAL A 457 -1.11 7.81 -17.13
CA VAL A 457 0.20 7.64 -16.50
C VAL A 457 0.01 7.73 -15.00
N ARG A 458 0.69 6.87 -14.24
CA ARG A 458 0.61 6.88 -12.79
C ARG A 458 2.02 7.01 -12.21
N ILE A 459 2.20 8.00 -11.36
CA ILE A 459 3.32 8.13 -10.43
C ILE A 459 2.88 7.47 -9.13
N SER A 460 3.78 6.72 -8.50
CA SER A 460 3.57 6.21 -7.15
C SER A 460 4.87 6.28 -6.35
N LEU A 461 4.81 7.02 -5.26
CA LEU A 461 5.92 7.27 -4.34
C LEU A 461 6.13 6.05 -3.43
N GLY A 462 7.35 5.90 -2.94
CA GLY A 462 7.73 4.97 -1.90
C GLY A 462 8.72 5.62 -0.93
N ILE A 463 9.06 4.93 0.15
CA ILE A 463 9.99 5.41 1.18
C ILE A 463 11.34 5.87 0.57
N GLU A 464 11.78 5.24 -0.52
CA GLU A 464 13.04 5.56 -1.17
C GLU A 464 13.08 6.88 -1.95
N ASN A 465 11.92 7.48 -2.22
CA ASN A 465 11.87 8.71 -3.01
C ASN A 465 12.22 9.94 -2.19
N SER A 466 12.74 10.95 -2.88
CA SER A 466 13.21 12.21 -2.31
C SER A 466 12.72 13.41 -3.12
N GLU A 467 12.82 14.60 -2.56
CA GLU A 467 12.51 15.84 -3.29
C GLU A 467 13.33 15.98 -4.58
N ALA A 468 14.61 15.60 -4.57
CA ALA A 468 15.45 15.63 -5.76
C ALA A 468 14.94 14.69 -6.87
N ASP A 469 14.30 13.57 -6.54
CA ASP A 469 13.64 12.70 -7.51
C ASP A 469 12.42 13.40 -8.13
N ILE A 470 11.68 14.18 -7.32
CA ILE A 470 10.54 14.98 -7.80
C ILE A 470 11.01 16.11 -8.71
N ASP A 471 12.05 16.87 -8.32
CA ASP A 471 12.60 17.95 -9.15
C ASP A 471 12.98 17.42 -10.54
N ARG A 472 13.58 16.23 -10.60
CA ARG A 472 13.95 15.61 -11.87
C ARG A 472 12.74 15.13 -12.68
N LEU A 473 11.69 14.66 -12.02
CA LEU A 473 10.42 14.34 -12.65
C LEU A 473 9.80 15.57 -13.32
N ILE A 474 9.74 16.68 -12.61
CA ILE A 474 9.15 17.93 -13.11
C ILE A 474 9.92 18.48 -14.31
N LEU A 475 11.26 18.48 -14.24
CA LEU A 475 12.11 18.86 -15.38
C LEU A 475 11.86 17.96 -16.61
N ALA A 476 11.70 16.65 -16.39
CA ALA A 476 11.43 15.72 -17.48
C ALA A 476 10.02 15.93 -18.07
N LEU A 477 8.99 16.17 -17.24
CA LEU A 477 7.63 16.47 -17.70
C LEU A 477 7.58 17.79 -18.48
N GLY A 478 8.25 18.85 -18.01
CA GLY A 478 8.38 20.12 -18.74
C GLY A 478 9.01 19.92 -20.13
N SER A 479 10.08 19.12 -20.22
CA SER A 479 10.73 18.80 -21.50
C SER A 479 9.84 17.96 -22.44
N ILE A 480 8.89 17.19 -21.90
CA ILE A 480 7.93 16.42 -22.69
C ILE A 480 6.86 17.33 -23.32
N THR A 481 6.43 18.35 -22.62
CA THR A 481 5.45 19.31 -23.12
C THR A 481 6.03 20.30 -24.14
N ASP A 482 7.34 20.59 -24.06
CA ASP A 482 8.07 21.39 -25.05
C ASP A 482 8.40 20.60 -26.32
N LYS A 483 8.00 21.12 -27.50
CA LYS A 483 8.05 20.41 -28.80
C LYS A 483 9.46 20.21 -29.41
N GLN A 484 10.56 20.61 -28.77
CA GLN A 484 11.85 20.86 -29.44
C GLN A 484 12.83 19.67 -29.63
N ASN A 485 12.59 18.44 -29.13
CA ASN A 485 13.66 17.42 -29.16
C ASN A 485 13.30 16.09 -29.85
N LYS A 486 13.31 16.05 -31.21
CA LYS A 486 13.02 14.81 -31.96
C LYS A 486 14.26 13.94 -32.32
N SER A 487 15.45 14.53 -32.54
CA SER A 487 16.59 13.78 -33.09
C SER A 487 17.33 12.91 -32.07
N SER A 488 17.48 13.31 -30.84
CA SER A 488 18.18 12.55 -29.79
C SER A 488 17.40 11.37 -29.25
N LYS A 489 16.06 11.35 -29.41
CA LYS A 489 15.17 10.27 -28.91
C LYS A 489 15.47 8.90 -29.55
N LYS A 490 15.86 8.85 -30.82
CA LYS A 490 16.12 7.58 -31.53
C LYS A 490 17.38 6.90 -31.00
N GLU A 491 18.44 7.66 -30.76
CA GLU A 491 19.72 7.14 -30.24
C GLU A 491 19.56 6.70 -28.79
N ALA A 492 18.92 7.51 -27.91
CA ALA A 492 18.64 7.14 -26.53
C ALA A 492 17.80 5.85 -26.44
N LYS A 493 16.78 5.70 -27.28
CA LYS A 493 15.99 4.46 -27.35
C LYS A 493 16.83 3.24 -27.73
N ARG A 494 17.77 3.40 -28.69
CA ARG A 494 18.68 2.33 -29.07
C ARG A 494 19.60 1.93 -27.92
N LEU A 495 20.16 2.90 -27.21
CA LEU A 495 21.01 2.67 -26.04
C LEU A 495 20.23 2.01 -24.90
N MET A 496 18.99 2.43 -24.62
CA MET A 496 18.14 1.82 -23.63
C MET A 496 17.83 0.36 -23.96
N ASN A 497 17.46 0.03 -25.20
CA ASN A 497 17.21 -1.36 -25.57
C ASN A 497 18.48 -2.22 -25.41
N LYS A 498 19.65 -1.74 -25.86
CA LYS A 498 20.93 -2.44 -25.64
C LYS A 498 21.24 -2.64 -24.16
N PHE A 499 20.96 -1.64 -23.33
CA PHE A 499 21.14 -1.75 -21.87
C PHE A 499 20.23 -2.84 -21.28
N VAL A 500 18.94 -2.87 -21.66
CA VAL A 500 17.99 -3.89 -21.17
C VAL A 500 18.44 -5.29 -21.60
N ASP A 501 18.83 -5.47 -22.86
CA ASP A 501 19.31 -6.75 -23.38
C ASP A 501 20.59 -7.20 -22.64
N ALA A 502 21.57 -6.30 -22.49
CA ALA A 502 22.81 -6.60 -21.78
C ALA A 502 22.60 -6.94 -20.30
N MET A 503 21.70 -6.23 -19.61
CA MET A 503 21.37 -6.52 -18.20
C MET A 503 20.66 -7.86 -18.06
N ALA A 504 19.74 -8.20 -18.97
CA ALA A 504 19.06 -9.50 -18.97
C ALA A 504 20.08 -10.64 -19.19
N GLU A 505 21.00 -10.48 -20.15
CA GLU A 505 22.08 -11.45 -20.40
C GLU A 505 22.98 -11.60 -19.15
N GLN A 506 23.40 -10.50 -18.53
CA GLN A 506 24.28 -10.51 -17.36
C GLN A 506 23.66 -11.29 -16.18
N ILE A 507 22.36 -11.18 -15.96
CA ILE A 507 21.67 -11.90 -14.86
C ILE A 507 21.77 -13.42 -15.02
N TYR A 508 21.78 -13.95 -16.25
CA TYR A 508 21.84 -15.38 -16.54
C TYR A 508 23.24 -15.91 -16.85
N GLN A 509 24.23 -15.02 -17.07
CA GLN A 509 25.63 -15.41 -17.37
C GLN A 509 26.50 -15.62 -16.12
N THR A 510 26.03 -15.27 -14.92
CA THR A 510 26.77 -15.44 -13.68
C THR A 510 26.61 -16.87 -13.12
N VAL A 511 27.20 -17.86 -13.79
CA VAL A 511 27.51 -19.17 -13.20
C VAL A 511 28.95 -19.50 -13.53
#